data_93d9fc1e7f7aa4baa274db9bae61d918
#
_entry.id   93d9fc1e7f7aa4baa274db9bae61d918
#
_cell.length_a   1.000
_cell.length_b   1.000
_cell.length_c   1.000
_cell.angle_alpha   90.00
_cell.angle_beta   90.00
_cell.angle_gamma   90.00
#
_symmetry.space_group_name_H-M   'P 1'
#
loop_
_entity.id
_entity.type
_entity.pdbx_description
1 polymer ?
#
loop_
_entity_poly.entity_id
_entity_poly.type
_entity_poly.pdbx_seq_one_letter_code
_entity_poly.pdbx_strand_id
1 'polypeptide(L)' 'MGKVDDNKKLKMNTLLQTAFDLFTGKGFAKTTVSDIVNQAGLAKGTFYLYFKDKYDLRDKLIAYKA' A
#
# COMPACT_ATOMS: atom_id res chain seq x y z
N MET A 1 10.26 -2.22 22.81
CA MET A 1 10.39 -2.83 21.94
C MET A 1 9.81 -2.44 20.67
N GLY A 2 9.95 -1.55 19.95
CA GLY A 2 9.61 -1.32 18.60
C GLY A 2 8.14 -1.13 18.28
N LYS A 3 7.39 -0.62 19.22
CA LYS A 3 6.00 -0.39 18.95
C LYS A 3 5.81 0.63 17.85
N VAL A 4 6.64 1.65 17.83
CA VAL A 4 6.57 2.66 16.77
C VAL A 4 6.91 2.03 15.44
N ASP A 5 7.93 1.19 15.43
CA ASP A 5 8.33 0.48 14.22
C ASP A 5 7.24 -0.47 13.77
N ASP A 6 6.60 -1.14 14.73
CA ASP A 6 5.51 -2.05 14.42
C ASP A 6 4.35 -1.31 13.77
N ASN A 7 4.03 -0.12 14.25
CA ASN A 7 2.95 0.67 13.66
C ASN A 7 3.27 1.05 12.23
N LYS A 8 4.51 1.44 11.96
CA LYS A 8 4.93 1.80 10.61
C LYS A 8 4.86 0.59 9.70
N LYS A 9 5.36 -0.54 10.17
CA LYS A 9 5.31 -1.78 9.39
C LYS A 9 3.89 -2.19 9.13
N LEU A 10 3.04 -2.03 10.12
CA LEU A 10 1.64 -2.40 10.00
C LEU A 10 0.95 -1.58 8.92
N LYS A 11 1.18 -0.27 8.92
CA LYS A 11 0.58 0.60 7.92
C LYS A 11 1.10 0.28 6.53
N MET A 12 2.40 0.06 6.41
CA MET A 12 2.99 -0.29 5.13
C MET A 12 2.47 -1.62 4.63
N ASN A 13 2.40 -2.61 5.51
CA ASN A 13 1.87 -3.93 5.14
C ASN A 13 0.41 -3.83 4.73
N THR A 14 -0.35 -3.01 5.45
CA THR A 14 -1.76 -2.82 5.10
C THR A 14 -1.89 -2.23 3.71
N LEU A 15 -1.07 -1.25 3.37
CA LEU A 15 -1.09 -0.66 2.04
C LEU A 15 -0.70 -1.67 0.98
N LEU A 16 0.35 -2.45 1.24
CA LEU A 16 0.81 -3.46 0.29
C LEU A 16 -0.25 -4.54 0.07
N GLN A 17 -0.83 -5.03 1.14
CA GLN A 17 -1.84 -6.07 1.06
C GLN A 17 -3.08 -5.56 0.33
N THR A 18 -3.54 -4.38 0.70
CA THR A 18 -4.73 -3.77 0.10
C THR A 18 -4.50 -3.53 -1.39
N ALA A 19 -3.33 -3.02 -1.73
CA ALA A 19 -3.00 -2.77 -3.13
C ALA A 19 -2.96 -4.06 -3.92
N PHE A 20 -2.39 -5.11 -3.34
CA PHE A 20 -2.35 -6.41 -4.00
C PHE A 20 -3.76 -6.91 -4.30
N ASP A 21 -4.63 -6.81 -3.31
CA ASP A 21 -6.02 -7.26 -3.47
C ASP A 21 -6.73 -6.47 -4.58
N LEU A 22 -6.52 -5.16 -4.61
CA LEU A 22 -7.16 -4.33 -5.63
C LEU A 22 -6.56 -4.55 -7.01
N PHE A 23 -5.23 -4.70 -7.08
CA PHE A 23 -4.56 -4.94 -8.35
C PHE A 23 -5.03 -6.27 -8.97
N THR A 24 -5.23 -7.27 -8.15
CA THR A 24 -5.68 -8.58 -8.65
C THR A 24 -7.18 -8.65 -8.84
N GLY A 25 -7.94 -7.86 -8.10
CA GLY A 25 -9.39 -7.85 -8.18
C GLY A 25 -9.92 -7.02 -9.33
N LYS A 26 -9.64 -5.72 -9.30
CA LYS A 26 -10.16 -4.82 -10.33
C LYS A 26 -9.11 -4.42 -11.37
N GLY A 27 -7.87 -4.81 -11.15
CA GLY A 27 -6.82 -4.53 -12.10
C GLY A 27 -5.99 -3.32 -11.72
N PHE A 28 -4.69 -3.39 -12.04
CA PHE A 28 -3.77 -2.32 -11.70
C PHE A 28 -4.17 -0.99 -12.33
N ALA A 29 -4.54 -1.03 -13.61
CA ALA A 29 -4.87 0.19 -14.34
C ALA A 29 -6.07 0.91 -13.74
N LYS A 30 -7.01 0.16 -13.20
CA LYS A 30 -8.23 0.74 -12.64
C LYS A 30 -8.10 1.10 -11.17
N THR A 31 -7.00 0.74 -10.54
CA THR A 31 -6.77 1.03 -9.13
C THR A 31 -6.05 2.36 -8.98
N THR A 32 -6.57 3.22 -8.12
CA THR A 32 -5.95 4.51 -7.83
C THR A 32 -5.43 4.53 -6.39
N VAL A 33 -4.58 5.52 -6.08
CA VAL A 33 -4.11 5.71 -4.71
C VAL A 33 -5.30 5.92 -3.78
N SER A 34 -6.31 6.67 -4.24
CA SER A 34 -7.51 6.89 -3.43
C SER A 34 -8.21 5.57 -3.11
N ASP A 35 -8.31 4.68 -4.10
CA ASP A 35 -8.92 3.38 -3.87
C ASP A 35 -8.17 2.60 -2.80
N ILE A 36 -6.84 2.62 -2.88
CA ILE A 36 -6.01 1.88 -1.95
C ILE A 36 -6.20 2.39 -0.52
N VAL A 37 -6.08 3.71 -0.33
CA VAL A 37 -6.16 4.27 1.02
C VAL A 37 -7.56 4.16 1.59
N ASN A 38 -8.58 4.32 0.76
CA ASN A 38 -9.96 4.17 1.22
C ASN A 38 -10.21 2.74 1.70
N GLN A 39 -9.76 1.78 0.92
CA GLN A 39 -9.93 0.37 1.27
C GLN A 39 -9.12 0.03 2.53
N ALA A 40 -7.93 0.60 2.66
CA ALA A 40 -7.06 0.34 3.80
C ALA A 40 -7.49 1.10 5.05
N GLY A 41 -8.37 2.08 4.91
CA GLY A 41 -8.79 2.90 6.04
C GLY A 41 -7.73 3.90 6.46
N LEU A 42 -6.91 4.36 5.52
CA LEU A 42 -5.82 5.28 5.81
C LEU A 42 -6.01 6.56 5.00
N ALA A 43 -5.24 7.58 5.36
CA ALA A 43 -5.24 8.84 4.63
C ALA A 43 -4.28 8.78 3.45
N LYS A 44 -4.57 9.59 2.44
CA LYS A 44 -3.72 9.67 1.27
C LYS A 44 -2.30 10.11 1.63
N GLY A 45 -2.19 11.01 2.60
CA GLY A 45 -0.89 11.45 3.07
C GLY A 45 -0.05 10.32 3.61
N THR A 46 -0.69 9.35 4.25
CA THR A 46 0.01 8.19 4.78
C THR A 46 0.63 7.38 3.65
N PHE A 47 -0.11 7.22 2.55
CA PHE A 47 0.41 6.52 1.38
C PHE A 47 1.69 7.18 0.90
N TYR A 48 1.66 8.50 0.74
CA TYR A 48 2.80 9.22 0.19
C TYR A 48 3.98 9.32 1.15
N LEU A 49 3.81 8.92 2.40
CA LEU A 49 4.94 8.78 3.31
C LEU A 49 5.80 7.56 2.96
N TYR A 50 5.20 6.56 2.36
CA TYR A 50 5.87 5.30 2.07
C TYR A 50 6.13 5.08 0.59
N PHE A 51 5.28 5.58 -0.26
CA PHE A 51 5.35 5.32 -1.69
C PHE A 51 5.12 6.60 -2.48
N LYS A 52 5.77 6.69 -3.63
CA LYS A 52 5.64 7.85 -4.50
C LYS A 52 4.31 7.83 -5.26
N ASP A 53 3.96 6.67 -5.77
CA ASP A 53 2.71 6.46 -6.51
C ASP A 53 2.41 4.96 -6.51
N LYS A 54 1.36 4.57 -7.24
CA LYS A 54 0.99 3.17 -7.26
C LYS A 54 2.01 2.30 -7.99
N TYR A 55 2.76 2.88 -8.89
CA TYR A 55 3.82 2.14 -9.59
C TYR A 55 4.97 1.83 -8.65
N ASP A 56 5.31 2.79 -7.80
CA ASP A 56 6.33 2.59 -6.78
C ASP A 56 5.90 1.50 -5.80
N LEU A 57 4.63 1.54 -5.39
CA LEU A 57 4.10 0.51 -4.51
C LEU A 57 4.15 -0.86 -5.18
N ARG A 58 3.78 -0.93 -6.45
CA ARG A 58 3.81 -2.19 -7.19
C ARG A 58 5.22 -2.75 -7.23
N ASP A 59 6.20 -1.90 -7.48
CA ASP A 59 7.59 -2.35 -7.53
C ASP A 59 8.02 -2.92 -6.18
N LYS A 60 7.65 -2.25 -5.10
CA LYS A 60 7.99 -2.72 -3.76
C LYS A 60 7.24 -3.99 -3.42
N LEU A 61 6.02 -4.12 -3.89
CA LEU A 61 5.22 -5.31 -3.67
C LEU A 61 5.87 -6.52 -4.35
N ILE A 62 6.34 -6.34 -5.56
CA ILE A 62 7.01 -7.40 -6.30
C ILE A 62 8.29 -7.81 -5.57
N ALA A 63 9.07 -6.84 -5.15
CA ALA A 63 10.31 -7.12 -4.41
C ALA A 63 10.02 -7.81 -3.08
N TYR A 64 8.96 -7.38 -2.42
CA TYR A 64 8.56 -7.94 -1.14
C TYR A 64 8.18 -9.41 -1.28
N LYS A 65 7.49 -9.73 -2.36
CA LYS A 65 7.05 -11.09 -2.62
C LYS A 65 8.17 -11.99 -3.11
N ALA A 66 9.12 -11.39 -3.78
CA ALA A 66 10.24 -12.16 -4.29
C ALA A 66 11.15 -12.60 -3.15
#